data_fdd984c1f472399790c35ca06491410c
#
_entry.id   fdd984c1f472399790c35ca06491410c
#
_cell.length_a   1.000
_cell.length_b   1.000
_cell.length_c   1.000
_cell.angle_alpha   90.00
_cell.angle_beta   90.00
_cell.angle_gamma   90.00
#
_symmetry.space_group_name_H-M   'P 1'
#
loop_
_entity.id
_entity.type
_entity.pdbx_description
1 polymer ?
#
loop_
_entity_poly.entity_id
_entity_poly.type
_entity_poly.pdbx_seq_one_letter_code
_entity_poly.pdbx_strand_id
1 'polypeptide(L)'
;PENIRRQSKMALQPALSEHEILVELKEVASKNQIKTSLIGMGYYNCHTPPVIQRNILENPAWYTAYTPYQPEISQGRLEAILNFQTMVMDLTGMDIANGSLLDEATAAAEGMALAHRMHKPKGNRFIVDPDTHPQTIAILKTRAKPLGIIIDVQPIGDSIPDDCFGGLLSYPGSCGAIHDLSGAIATIHDGGGLAVVCADLLALTLLTPPGEMGADIVVGSAQRFGVPFGFGGPHAAYFACSQALQRSIPGRLVGVSRDSSGRPAYRLALQTREQHIRREKATSNICTAQALLAIMASFYAFWHGPEGLQNIASHSN
;
A
#
# COMPACT_ATOMS: atom_id res chain seq x y z
N PRO A 1 -37.22 -28.20 6.00
CA PRO A 1 -38.23 -29.02 5.34
C PRO A 1 -37.56 -30.04 4.41
N GLU A 2 -38.06 -31.25 4.34
CA GLU A 2 -37.49 -32.34 3.53
C GLU A 2 -37.54 -32.08 2.04
N ASN A 3 -38.52 -31.37 1.59
CA ASN A 3 -38.72 -31.02 0.18
C ASN A 3 -37.68 -30.06 -0.40
N ILE A 4 -36.87 -29.43 0.43
CA ILE A 4 -35.76 -28.57 -0.02
C ILE A 4 -34.38 -29.19 0.28
N ARG A 5 -34.35 -30.38 0.89
CA ARG A 5 -33.10 -31.07 1.13
C ARG A 5 -32.58 -31.69 -0.17
N ARG A 6 -31.32 -31.41 -0.46
CA ARG A 6 -30.63 -32.06 -1.58
C ARG A 6 -30.46 -33.55 -1.29
N GLN A 7 -31.02 -34.39 -2.15
CA GLN A 7 -30.92 -35.85 -2.05
C GLN A 7 -29.67 -36.41 -2.74
N SER A 8 -29.16 -35.71 -3.73
CA SER A 8 -27.98 -36.15 -4.47
C SER A 8 -26.68 -35.85 -3.72
N LYS A 9 -25.75 -36.78 -3.72
CA LYS A 9 -24.40 -36.53 -3.24
C LYS A 9 -23.71 -35.45 -4.11
N MET A 10 -22.90 -34.61 -3.52
CA MET A 10 -22.06 -33.68 -4.28
C MET A 10 -21.03 -34.46 -5.07
N ALA A 11 -20.75 -34.04 -6.31
CA ALA A 11 -19.72 -34.63 -7.17
C ALA A 11 -18.31 -34.07 -6.78
N LEU A 12 -17.95 -34.27 -5.52
CA LEU A 12 -16.63 -33.91 -4.99
C LEU A 12 -15.82 -35.19 -4.77
N GLN A 13 -14.53 -35.11 -5.03
CA GLN A 13 -13.59 -36.15 -4.66
C GLN A 13 -13.54 -36.31 -3.14
N PRO A 14 -13.22 -37.51 -2.62
CA PRO A 14 -12.95 -37.70 -1.20
C PRO A 14 -11.84 -36.75 -0.73
N ALA A 15 -11.87 -36.39 0.56
CA ALA A 15 -10.79 -35.64 1.15
C ALA A 15 -9.48 -36.47 1.13
N LEU A 16 -8.38 -35.84 0.73
CA LEU A 16 -7.06 -36.41 0.84
C LEU A 16 -6.53 -36.28 2.25
N SER A 17 -5.64 -37.20 2.65
CA SER A 17 -4.85 -37.02 3.87
C SER A 17 -3.85 -35.87 3.71
N GLU A 18 -3.33 -35.34 4.83
CA GLU A 18 -2.31 -34.29 4.82
C GLU A 18 -1.08 -34.68 3.99
N HIS A 19 -0.63 -35.94 4.12
CA HIS A 19 0.50 -36.44 3.33
C HIS A 19 0.21 -36.43 1.82
N GLU A 20 -0.95 -36.94 1.41
CA GLU A 20 -1.35 -36.99 0.00
C GLU A 20 -1.47 -35.62 -0.63
N ILE A 21 -2.10 -34.66 0.07
CA ILE A 21 -2.24 -33.28 -0.46
C ILE A 21 -0.88 -32.58 -0.57
N LEU A 22 0.05 -32.82 0.35
CA LEU A 22 1.40 -32.25 0.26
C LEU A 22 2.19 -32.83 -0.92
N VAL A 23 2.03 -34.12 -1.23
CA VAL A 23 2.64 -34.75 -2.43
C VAL A 23 2.05 -34.13 -3.68
N GLU A 24 0.72 -34.02 -3.79
CA GLU A 24 0.05 -33.41 -4.94
C GLU A 24 0.45 -31.96 -5.14
N LEU A 25 0.49 -31.16 -4.08
CA LEU A 25 0.93 -29.76 -4.14
C LEU A 25 2.39 -29.63 -4.61
N LYS A 26 3.26 -30.53 -4.16
CA LYS A 26 4.65 -30.57 -4.61
C LYS A 26 4.76 -30.91 -6.10
N GLU A 27 3.95 -31.85 -6.61
CA GLU A 27 3.88 -32.18 -8.03
C GLU A 27 3.38 -30.99 -8.86
N VAL A 28 2.35 -30.30 -8.40
CA VAL A 28 1.84 -29.08 -9.06
C VAL A 28 2.91 -28.00 -9.06
N ALA A 29 3.55 -27.75 -7.92
CA ALA A 29 4.61 -26.76 -7.78
C ALA A 29 5.83 -27.03 -8.65
N SER A 30 6.18 -28.32 -8.85
CA SER A 30 7.32 -28.73 -9.69
C SER A 30 7.17 -28.38 -11.17
N LYS A 31 5.96 -28.07 -11.63
CA LYS A 31 5.70 -27.62 -13.01
C LYS A 31 6.11 -26.18 -13.25
N ASN A 32 6.35 -25.41 -12.20
CA ASN A 32 6.85 -24.04 -12.32
C ASN A 32 8.29 -24.03 -12.84
N GLN A 33 8.56 -23.13 -13.75
CA GLN A 33 9.91 -22.88 -14.25
C GLN A 33 10.46 -21.60 -13.64
N ILE A 34 11.52 -21.74 -12.85
CA ILE A 34 12.21 -20.58 -12.27
C ILE A 34 12.99 -19.89 -13.37
N LYS A 35 12.64 -18.63 -13.66
CA LYS A 35 13.28 -17.78 -14.66
C LYS A 35 13.85 -16.52 -13.99
N THR A 36 14.89 -15.94 -14.57
CA THR A 36 15.31 -14.59 -14.24
C THR A 36 14.23 -13.61 -14.73
N SER A 37 13.61 -12.88 -13.84
CA SER A 37 12.60 -11.88 -14.19
C SER A 37 13.26 -10.54 -14.48
N LEU A 38 12.96 -9.98 -15.65
CA LEU A 38 13.38 -8.64 -16.08
C LEU A 38 12.13 -7.75 -16.32
N ILE A 39 11.01 -8.08 -15.71
CA ILE A 39 9.75 -7.34 -15.88
C ILE A 39 9.84 -5.95 -15.25
N GLY A 40 10.46 -5.84 -14.09
CA GLY A 40 10.48 -4.57 -13.33
C GLY A 40 9.07 -4.13 -12.93
N MET A 41 8.77 -2.83 -13.08
CA MET A 41 7.43 -2.23 -12.92
C MET A 41 6.75 -2.58 -11.59
N GLY A 42 7.50 -2.52 -10.48
CA GLY A 42 6.97 -2.82 -9.15
C GLY A 42 6.99 -4.30 -8.76
N TYR A 43 7.44 -5.21 -9.65
CA TYR A 43 7.53 -6.65 -9.38
C TYR A 43 9.00 -7.08 -9.33
N TYR A 44 9.59 -7.05 -8.14
CA TYR A 44 11.00 -7.36 -7.92
C TYR A 44 11.16 -8.56 -7.01
N ASN A 45 12.13 -9.44 -7.33
CA ASN A 45 12.55 -10.45 -6.39
C ASN A 45 13.17 -9.77 -5.17
N CYS A 46 12.90 -10.32 -3.99
CA CYS A 46 13.52 -9.88 -2.75
C CYS A 46 14.00 -11.08 -1.95
N HIS A 47 14.98 -10.87 -1.12
CA HIS A 47 15.47 -11.87 -0.18
C HIS A 47 14.80 -11.65 1.18
N THR A 48 13.91 -12.59 1.55
CA THR A 48 13.32 -12.60 2.90
C THR A 48 14.33 -13.21 3.87
N PRO A 49 14.80 -12.48 4.90
CA PRO A 49 15.68 -13.06 5.91
C PRO A 49 15.03 -14.28 6.57
N PRO A 50 15.74 -15.40 6.73
CA PRO A 50 15.17 -16.63 7.34
C PRO A 50 14.56 -16.42 8.72
N VAL A 51 15.09 -15.47 9.48
CA VAL A 51 14.57 -15.10 10.81
C VAL A 51 13.15 -14.48 10.68
N ILE A 52 12.90 -13.67 9.67
CA ILE A 52 11.58 -13.06 9.41
C ILE A 52 10.64 -14.12 8.86
N GLN A 53 11.09 -14.94 7.93
CA GLN A 53 10.28 -16.04 7.40
C GLN A 53 9.79 -16.95 8.54
N ARG A 54 10.71 -17.47 9.37
CA ARG A 54 10.38 -18.39 10.44
C ARG A 54 9.56 -17.75 11.56
N ASN A 55 9.96 -16.56 12.03
CA ASN A 55 9.40 -15.97 13.24
C ASN A 55 8.19 -15.08 13.01
N ILE A 56 7.95 -14.63 11.78
CA ILE A 56 6.80 -13.80 11.42
C ILE A 56 5.89 -14.54 10.43
N LEU A 57 6.37 -14.86 9.23
CA LEU A 57 5.52 -15.42 8.18
C LEU A 57 4.98 -16.81 8.53
N GLU A 58 5.81 -17.68 9.10
CA GLU A 58 5.44 -19.07 9.44
C GLU A 58 4.93 -19.21 10.89
N ASN A 59 4.94 -18.15 11.68
CA ASN A 59 4.53 -18.18 13.08
C ASN A 59 3.03 -17.93 13.23
N PRO A 60 2.26 -18.90 13.78
CA PRO A 60 0.81 -18.78 13.92
C PRO A 60 0.34 -17.62 14.83
N ALA A 61 1.22 -17.07 15.67
CA ALA A 61 0.91 -15.85 16.42
C ALA A 61 0.77 -14.61 15.52
N TRP A 62 1.38 -14.63 14.34
CA TRP A 62 1.39 -13.53 13.39
C TRP A 62 0.60 -13.78 12.12
N TYR A 63 0.62 -14.99 11.57
CA TYR A 63 0.03 -15.23 10.25
C TYR A 63 -1.50 -15.22 10.31
N THR A 64 -2.02 -14.04 10.10
CA THR A 64 -3.44 -13.79 9.89
C THR A 64 -3.58 -12.66 8.88
N ALA A 65 -4.47 -12.84 7.91
CA ALA A 65 -4.84 -11.78 6.98
C ALA A 65 -5.75 -10.72 7.64
N TYR A 66 -6.22 -10.98 8.87
CA TYR A 66 -7.18 -10.12 9.54
C TYR A 66 -6.51 -8.94 10.21
N THR A 67 -7.02 -7.73 9.96
CA THR A 67 -6.56 -6.53 10.67
C THR A 67 -6.90 -6.64 12.16
N PRO A 68 -5.98 -6.33 13.08
CA PRO A 68 -6.20 -6.44 14.51
C PRO A 68 -7.13 -5.33 15.02
N TYR A 69 -8.44 -5.56 14.96
CA TYR A 69 -9.45 -4.57 15.38
C TYR A 69 -9.65 -4.52 16.88
N GLN A 70 -9.41 -5.62 17.58
CA GLN A 70 -9.65 -5.76 19.02
C GLN A 70 -8.35 -5.44 19.79
N PRO A 71 -8.21 -4.22 20.33
CA PRO A 71 -6.98 -3.82 21.00
C PRO A 71 -6.69 -4.65 22.26
N GLU A 72 -7.72 -5.24 22.90
CA GLU A 72 -7.59 -6.05 24.11
C GLU A 72 -6.71 -7.28 23.91
N ILE A 73 -6.67 -7.85 22.71
CA ILE A 73 -5.92 -9.08 22.39
C ILE A 73 -4.86 -8.89 21.30
N SER A 74 -4.69 -7.68 20.77
CA SER A 74 -3.88 -7.43 19.58
C SER A 74 -2.77 -6.39 19.79
N GLN A 75 -2.40 -6.10 21.03
CA GLN A 75 -1.44 -5.03 21.34
C GLN A 75 -0.13 -5.16 20.58
N GLY A 76 0.49 -6.33 20.54
CA GLY A 76 1.75 -6.54 19.82
C GLY A 76 1.61 -6.37 18.30
N ARG A 77 0.49 -6.81 17.70
CA ARG A 77 0.24 -6.61 16.26
C ARG A 77 -0.04 -5.15 15.92
N LEU A 78 -0.77 -4.45 16.78
CA LEU A 78 -1.00 -3.01 16.64
C LEU A 78 0.30 -2.20 16.76
N GLU A 79 1.18 -2.57 17.70
CA GLU A 79 2.50 -1.98 17.83
C GLU A 79 3.34 -2.19 16.57
N ALA A 80 3.35 -3.40 16.02
CA ALA A 80 4.07 -3.69 14.78
C ALA A 80 3.53 -2.91 13.58
N ILE A 81 2.20 -2.70 13.49
CA ILE A 81 1.60 -1.86 12.46
C ILE A 81 1.95 -0.37 12.69
N LEU A 82 1.98 0.10 13.93
CA LEU A 82 2.42 1.45 14.26
C LEU A 82 3.88 1.68 13.82
N ASN A 83 4.74 0.69 14.04
CA ASN A 83 6.12 0.74 13.55
C ASN A 83 6.19 0.83 12.02
N PHE A 84 5.33 0.10 11.30
CA PHE A 84 5.20 0.26 9.85
C PHE A 84 4.79 1.67 9.45
N GLN A 85 3.81 2.26 10.13
CA GLN A 85 3.39 3.65 9.88
C GLN A 85 4.54 4.63 10.11
N THR A 86 5.29 4.47 11.21
CA THR A 86 6.44 5.33 11.53
C THR A 86 7.52 5.22 10.45
N MET A 87 7.88 4.00 10.06
CA MET A 87 8.85 3.76 8.98
C MET A 87 8.44 4.45 7.68
N VAL A 88 7.17 4.34 7.31
CA VAL A 88 6.65 4.98 6.09
C VAL A 88 6.70 6.50 6.21
N MET A 89 6.31 7.06 7.35
CA MET A 89 6.39 8.51 7.60
C MET A 89 7.83 9.02 7.48
N ASP A 90 8.77 8.34 8.12
CA ASP A 90 10.19 8.71 8.11
C ASP A 90 10.79 8.68 6.69
N LEU A 91 10.51 7.61 5.92
CA LEU A 91 11.05 7.46 4.56
C LEU A 91 10.40 8.41 3.55
N THR A 92 9.12 8.71 3.72
CA THR A 92 8.39 9.58 2.77
C THR A 92 8.44 11.06 3.11
N GLY A 93 8.89 11.42 4.32
CA GLY A 93 8.86 12.78 4.83
C GLY A 93 7.43 13.31 5.08
N MET A 94 6.47 12.40 5.31
CA MET A 94 5.05 12.76 5.49
C MET A 94 4.64 12.73 6.96
N ASP A 95 3.61 13.52 7.31
CA ASP A 95 3.17 13.69 8.70
C ASP A 95 2.43 12.48 9.26
N ILE A 96 1.73 11.72 8.40
CA ILE A 96 0.89 10.61 8.81
C ILE A 96 0.86 9.51 7.75
N ALA A 97 0.88 8.24 8.17
CA ALA A 97 0.74 7.08 7.31
C ALA A 97 -0.28 6.09 7.87
N ASN A 98 -0.97 5.36 6.99
CA ASN A 98 -1.91 4.32 7.39
C ASN A 98 -1.23 2.97 7.69
N GLY A 99 -2.00 2.02 8.20
CA GLY A 99 -1.51 0.70 8.56
C GLY A 99 -1.26 -0.26 7.39
N SER A 100 -1.63 0.05 6.19
CA SER A 100 -1.35 -0.49 4.85
C SER A 100 -2.58 -0.49 3.95
N LEU A 101 -2.34 -0.67 2.66
CA LEU A 101 -3.33 -0.93 1.61
C LEU A 101 -2.96 -2.18 0.81
N LEU A 102 -3.73 -2.50 -0.24
CA LEU A 102 -3.55 -3.73 -1.02
C LEU A 102 -2.26 -3.70 -1.86
N ASP A 103 -2.18 -2.76 -2.79
CA ASP A 103 -1.07 -2.55 -3.71
C ASP A 103 -0.92 -1.08 -4.10
N GLU A 104 0.18 -0.72 -4.76
CA GLU A 104 0.46 0.64 -5.20
C GLU A 104 -0.66 1.21 -6.07
N ALA A 105 -1.16 0.44 -7.02
CA ALA A 105 -2.16 0.92 -7.97
C ALA A 105 -3.47 1.31 -7.26
N THR A 106 -3.92 0.50 -6.30
CA THR A 106 -5.10 0.84 -5.48
C THR A 106 -4.82 1.99 -4.53
N ALA A 107 -3.61 2.09 -3.98
CA ALA A 107 -3.20 3.22 -3.15
C ALA A 107 -3.19 4.53 -3.95
N ALA A 108 -2.66 4.51 -5.19
CA ALA A 108 -2.70 5.65 -6.10
C ALA A 108 -4.14 6.07 -6.45
N ALA A 109 -5.03 5.11 -6.68
CA ALA A 109 -6.44 5.39 -6.94
C ALA A 109 -7.16 5.99 -5.70
N GLU A 110 -6.80 5.57 -4.49
CA GLU A 110 -7.28 6.21 -3.27
C GLU A 110 -6.70 7.62 -3.11
N GLY A 111 -5.44 7.86 -3.52
CA GLY A 111 -4.82 9.18 -3.57
C GLY A 111 -5.57 10.13 -4.50
N MET A 112 -5.87 9.69 -5.72
CA MET A 112 -6.71 10.42 -6.66
C MET A 112 -8.09 10.73 -6.09
N ALA A 113 -8.75 9.73 -5.48
CA ALA A 113 -10.07 9.90 -4.90
C ALA A 113 -10.06 10.86 -3.70
N LEU A 114 -8.98 10.85 -2.89
CA LEU A 114 -8.80 11.81 -1.80
C LEU A 114 -8.59 13.22 -2.36
N ALA A 115 -7.71 13.39 -3.34
CA ALA A 115 -7.48 14.67 -3.99
C ALA A 115 -8.80 15.25 -4.57
N HIS A 116 -9.60 14.43 -5.24
CA HIS A 116 -10.89 14.83 -5.79
C HIS A 116 -11.88 15.29 -4.71
N ARG A 117 -11.92 14.61 -3.54
CA ARG A 117 -12.81 15.02 -2.42
C ARG A 117 -12.37 16.29 -1.73
N MET A 118 -11.06 16.53 -1.63
CA MET A 118 -10.51 17.68 -0.91
C MET A 118 -10.46 18.93 -1.75
N HIS A 119 -10.37 18.76 -3.06
CA HIS A 119 -10.38 19.88 -4.00
C HIS A 119 -11.80 20.45 -4.13
N LYS A 120 -11.96 21.77 -4.02
CA LYS A 120 -13.21 22.42 -4.39
C LYS A 120 -13.30 22.39 -5.92
N PRO A 121 -14.23 21.64 -6.51
CA PRO A 121 -14.12 21.25 -7.92
C PRO A 121 -14.25 22.46 -8.84
N LYS A 122 -13.17 22.78 -9.53
CA LYS A 122 -13.20 23.54 -10.78
C LYS A 122 -13.37 22.60 -11.98
N GLY A 123 -13.09 21.29 -11.80
CA GLY A 123 -13.19 20.28 -12.85
C GLY A 123 -12.93 18.85 -12.36
N ASN A 124 -12.89 17.90 -13.30
CA ASN A 124 -12.77 16.47 -13.04
C ASN A 124 -11.53 15.85 -13.71
N ARG A 125 -10.50 16.63 -14.01
CA ARG A 125 -9.28 16.13 -14.65
C ARG A 125 -8.22 15.80 -13.61
N PHE A 126 -7.55 14.65 -13.78
CA PHE A 126 -6.40 14.23 -13.01
C PHE A 126 -5.26 13.89 -13.96
N ILE A 127 -4.14 14.60 -13.84
CA ILE A 127 -2.97 14.36 -14.69
C ILE A 127 -2.17 13.20 -14.11
N VAL A 128 -1.63 12.35 -15.00
CA VAL A 128 -0.81 11.20 -14.62
C VAL A 128 0.46 11.22 -15.44
N ASP A 129 1.59 11.18 -14.77
CA ASP A 129 2.90 11.04 -15.38
C ASP A 129 2.92 9.81 -16.31
N PRO A 130 3.31 9.95 -17.59
CA PRO A 130 3.37 8.83 -18.53
C PRO A 130 4.35 7.74 -18.11
N ASP A 131 5.34 8.05 -17.25
CA ASP A 131 6.27 7.06 -16.71
C ASP A 131 5.73 6.30 -15.49
N THR A 132 4.47 6.52 -15.13
CA THR A 132 3.74 5.71 -14.12
C THR A 132 3.59 4.28 -14.63
N HIS A 133 3.68 3.30 -13.71
CA HIS A 133 3.50 1.89 -14.07
C HIS A 133 2.17 1.64 -14.80
N PRO A 134 2.17 0.88 -15.91
CA PRO A 134 0.97 0.66 -16.73
C PRO A 134 -0.22 0.10 -15.96
N GLN A 135 0.02 -0.80 -14.98
CA GLN A 135 -1.02 -1.35 -14.12
C GLN A 135 -1.63 -0.27 -13.21
N THR A 136 -0.84 0.68 -12.73
CA THR A 136 -1.32 1.80 -11.93
C THR A 136 -2.21 2.71 -12.77
N ILE A 137 -1.80 3.05 -13.99
CA ILE A 137 -2.63 3.82 -14.94
C ILE A 137 -3.96 3.08 -15.24
N ALA A 138 -3.92 1.77 -15.43
CA ALA A 138 -5.12 0.96 -15.72
C ALA A 138 -6.12 0.99 -14.54
N ILE A 139 -5.64 0.86 -13.30
CA ILE A 139 -6.47 0.94 -12.10
C ILE A 139 -7.02 2.35 -11.89
N LEU A 140 -6.22 3.39 -12.09
CA LEU A 140 -6.68 4.78 -12.05
C LEU A 140 -7.85 5.00 -13.01
N LYS A 141 -7.73 4.58 -14.28
CA LYS A 141 -8.81 4.66 -15.28
C LYS A 141 -10.06 3.89 -14.85
N THR A 142 -9.89 2.70 -14.28
CA THR A 142 -10.99 1.87 -13.79
C THR A 142 -11.75 2.56 -12.65
N ARG A 143 -11.03 3.12 -11.69
CA ARG A 143 -11.59 3.81 -10.51
C ARG A 143 -12.13 5.20 -10.84
N ALA A 144 -11.58 5.87 -11.84
CA ALA A 144 -12.02 7.19 -12.33
C ALA A 144 -13.38 7.14 -13.04
N LYS A 145 -13.61 6.08 -13.86
CA LYS A 145 -14.80 5.96 -14.72
C LYS A 145 -16.13 6.17 -14.01
N PRO A 146 -16.45 5.51 -12.88
CA PRO A 146 -17.74 5.70 -12.20
C PRO A 146 -17.89 7.08 -11.54
N LEU A 147 -16.79 7.82 -11.34
CA LEU A 147 -16.79 9.15 -10.75
C LEU A 147 -16.81 10.26 -11.82
N GLY A 148 -16.76 9.91 -13.10
CA GLY A 148 -16.66 10.87 -14.21
C GLY A 148 -15.30 11.62 -14.25
N ILE A 149 -14.27 11.08 -13.59
CA ILE A 149 -12.93 11.66 -13.60
C ILE A 149 -12.23 11.36 -14.93
N ILE A 150 -11.61 12.37 -15.52
CA ILE A 150 -10.82 12.27 -16.75
C ILE A 150 -9.37 12.02 -16.34
N ILE A 151 -8.83 10.87 -16.72
CA ILE A 151 -7.40 10.55 -16.56
C ILE A 151 -6.66 11.04 -17.80
N ASP A 152 -5.79 12.01 -17.59
CA ASP A 152 -4.99 12.65 -18.63
C ASP A 152 -3.53 12.22 -18.45
N VAL A 153 -3.06 11.33 -19.32
CA VAL A 153 -1.70 10.78 -19.24
C VAL A 153 -0.77 11.64 -20.10
N GLN A 154 -0.06 12.54 -19.45
CA GLN A 154 0.88 13.46 -20.10
C GLN A 154 1.91 13.98 -19.09
N PRO A 155 3.09 14.45 -19.55
CA PRO A 155 4.04 15.12 -18.68
C PRO A 155 3.42 16.38 -18.05
N ILE A 156 3.82 16.68 -16.81
CA ILE A 156 3.46 17.94 -16.17
C ILE A 156 4.41 19.01 -16.72
N GLY A 157 3.84 19.94 -17.49
CA GLY A 157 4.56 21.08 -18.06
C GLY A 157 4.61 22.28 -17.12
N ASP A 158 4.75 23.48 -17.70
CA ASP A 158 4.84 24.75 -16.97
C ASP A 158 3.50 25.18 -16.35
N SER A 159 2.39 24.57 -16.73
CA SER A 159 1.06 24.78 -16.17
C SER A 159 0.18 23.56 -16.33
N ILE A 160 -0.84 23.43 -15.49
CA ILE A 160 -1.89 22.41 -15.62
C ILE A 160 -3.22 23.04 -16.08
N PRO A 161 -4.11 22.24 -16.74
CA PRO A 161 -5.43 22.74 -17.15
C PRO A 161 -6.26 23.25 -15.97
N ASP A 162 -7.09 24.27 -16.21
CA ASP A 162 -7.94 24.91 -15.16
C ASP A 162 -8.97 23.94 -14.54
N ASP A 163 -9.32 22.87 -15.26
CA ASP A 163 -10.23 21.81 -14.80
C ASP A 163 -9.52 20.67 -14.06
N CYS A 164 -8.22 20.82 -13.75
CA CYS A 164 -7.41 19.82 -13.08
C CYS A 164 -7.47 19.98 -11.55
N PHE A 165 -7.74 18.89 -10.84
CA PHE A 165 -7.78 18.86 -9.38
C PHE A 165 -6.53 18.27 -8.72
N GLY A 166 -5.61 17.74 -9.51
CA GLY A 166 -4.37 17.17 -9.01
C GLY A 166 -3.61 16.36 -10.05
N GLY A 167 -2.47 15.85 -9.65
CA GLY A 167 -1.63 15.03 -10.51
C GLY A 167 -0.90 13.94 -9.76
N LEU A 168 -0.51 12.89 -10.48
CA LEU A 168 0.28 11.77 -10.00
C LEU A 168 1.62 11.74 -10.71
N LEU A 169 2.69 11.69 -9.92
CA LEU A 169 4.08 11.59 -10.33
C LEU A 169 4.67 10.25 -9.85
N SER A 170 5.70 9.75 -10.53
CA SER A 170 6.38 8.51 -10.16
C SER A 170 7.84 8.77 -9.74
N TYR A 171 8.31 8.06 -8.71
CA TYR A 171 9.62 8.29 -8.12
C TYR A 171 10.26 7.01 -7.54
N PRO A 172 11.09 6.29 -8.31
CA PRO A 172 11.30 6.43 -9.75
C PRO A 172 10.09 5.98 -10.59
N GLY A 173 10.10 6.30 -11.90
CA GLY A 173 9.12 5.81 -12.86
C GLY A 173 9.45 4.43 -13.43
N SER A 174 8.63 3.97 -14.39
CA SER A 174 8.79 2.65 -15.04
C SER A 174 10.08 2.50 -15.84
N CYS A 175 10.61 3.60 -16.40
CA CYS A 175 11.89 3.60 -17.10
C CYS A 175 13.10 3.68 -16.15
N GLY A 176 12.88 3.83 -14.84
CA GLY A 176 13.91 3.96 -13.82
C GLY A 176 14.54 5.36 -13.73
N ALA A 177 14.04 6.34 -14.47
CA ALA A 177 14.53 7.71 -14.38
C ALA A 177 14.18 8.33 -13.03
N ILE A 178 15.11 9.08 -12.46
CA ILE A 178 14.97 9.80 -11.20
C ILE A 178 15.01 11.29 -11.51
N HIS A 179 13.94 11.99 -11.19
CA HIS A 179 13.81 13.43 -11.43
C HIS A 179 13.57 14.17 -10.12
N ASP A 180 14.02 15.42 -10.05
CA ASP A 180 13.55 16.35 -9.03
C ASP A 180 12.08 16.72 -9.34
N LEU A 181 11.18 16.34 -8.45
CA LEU A 181 9.73 16.54 -8.61
C LEU A 181 9.25 17.91 -8.13
N SER A 182 10.09 18.70 -7.46
CA SER A 182 9.71 19.96 -6.81
C SER A 182 9.03 20.94 -7.77
N GLY A 183 9.54 21.06 -9.01
CA GLY A 183 8.95 21.94 -10.02
C GLY A 183 7.57 21.47 -10.49
N ALA A 184 7.40 20.18 -10.75
CA ALA A 184 6.12 19.60 -11.16
C ALA A 184 5.08 19.69 -10.03
N ILE A 185 5.48 19.46 -8.77
CA ILE A 185 4.63 19.62 -7.59
C ILE A 185 4.19 21.07 -7.45
N ALA A 186 5.10 22.03 -7.60
CA ALA A 186 4.76 23.45 -7.54
C ALA A 186 3.74 23.83 -8.64
N THR A 187 3.93 23.33 -9.86
CA THR A 187 2.97 23.55 -10.97
C THR A 187 1.58 23.01 -10.66
N ILE A 188 1.47 21.84 -10.03
CA ILE A 188 0.18 21.27 -9.59
C ILE A 188 -0.45 22.19 -8.53
N HIS A 189 0.33 22.67 -7.58
CA HIS A 189 -0.16 23.57 -6.51
C HIS A 189 -0.60 24.93 -7.03
N ASP A 190 0.14 25.52 -7.97
CA ASP A 190 -0.21 26.79 -8.60
C ASP A 190 -1.55 26.71 -9.34
N GLY A 191 -1.85 25.53 -9.93
CA GLY A 191 -3.18 25.25 -10.50
C GLY A 191 -4.25 24.94 -9.44
N GLY A 192 -3.89 24.92 -8.15
CA GLY A 192 -4.78 24.63 -7.03
C GLY A 192 -5.09 23.15 -6.82
N GLY A 193 -4.34 22.24 -7.44
CA GLY A 193 -4.45 20.79 -7.32
C GLY A 193 -3.64 20.21 -6.16
N LEU A 194 -3.81 18.91 -5.89
CA LEU A 194 -2.98 18.13 -4.95
C LEU A 194 -2.00 17.23 -5.69
N ALA A 195 -0.77 17.18 -5.20
CA ALA A 195 0.30 16.36 -5.74
C ALA A 195 0.34 15.00 -5.05
N VAL A 196 0.16 13.93 -5.84
CA VAL A 196 0.28 12.52 -5.41
C VAL A 196 1.58 11.98 -5.99
N VAL A 197 2.41 11.33 -5.19
CA VAL A 197 3.65 10.70 -5.65
C VAL A 197 3.60 9.20 -5.37
N CYS A 198 3.79 8.39 -6.42
CA CYS A 198 4.10 6.97 -6.29
C CYS A 198 5.61 6.83 -6.07
N ALA A 199 6.02 6.33 -4.89
CA ALA A 199 7.43 6.22 -4.56
C ALA A 199 7.82 4.81 -4.08
N ASP A 200 9.04 4.39 -4.43
CA ASP A 200 9.63 3.14 -3.94
C ASP A 200 10.34 3.38 -2.60
N LEU A 201 9.84 2.78 -1.52
CA LEU A 201 10.42 2.93 -0.18
C LEU A 201 11.91 2.58 -0.10
N LEU A 202 12.37 1.60 -0.88
CA LEU A 202 13.78 1.24 -0.86
C LEU A 202 14.65 2.32 -1.51
N ALA A 203 14.18 2.90 -2.60
CA ALA A 203 14.84 4.04 -3.24
C ALA A 203 14.90 5.26 -2.32
N LEU A 204 13.86 5.48 -1.49
CA LEU A 204 13.80 6.60 -0.53
C LEU A 204 14.85 6.49 0.60
N THR A 205 15.51 5.36 0.77
CA THR A 205 16.68 5.27 1.68
C THR A 205 17.90 6.02 1.15
N LEU A 206 17.91 6.36 -0.14
CA LEU A 206 18.99 7.08 -0.83
C LEU A 206 18.56 8.43 -1.42
N LEU A 207 17.25 8.60 -1.68
CA LEU A 207 16.70 9.76 -2.39
C LEU A 207 15.99 10.70 -1.41
N THR A 208 15.88 11.97 -1.80
CA THR A 208 15.11 12.97 -1.04
C THR A 208 13.65 12.54 -0.91
N PRO A 209 13.08 12.53 0.29
CA PRO A 209 11.68 12.18 0.51
C PRO A 209 10.71 13.08 -0.26
N PRO A 210 9.65 12.55 -0.89
CA PRO A 210 8.68 13.38 -1.63
C PRO A 210 7.97 14.43 -0.76
N GLY A 211 7.79 14.17 0.54
CA GLY A 211 7.26 15.16 1.47
C GLY A 211 8.11 16.41 1.58
N GLU A 212 9.45 16.29 1.51
CA GLU A 212 10.38 17.41 1.49
C GLU A 212 10.35 18.19 0.17
N MET A 213 9.91 17.55 -0.92
CA MET A 213 9.66 18.21 -2.22
C MET A 213 8.29 18.87 -2.30
N GLY A 214 7.46 18.75 -1.25
CA GLY A 214 6.14 19.36 -1.17
C GLY A 214 4.96 18.46 -1.55
N ALA A 215 5.14 17.15 -1.73
CA ALA A 215 4.03 16.23 -2.01
C ALA A 215 2.95 16.29 -0.93
N ASP A 216 1.67 16.24 -1.33
CA ASP A 216 0.54 16.17 -0.40
C ASP A 216 0.23 14.75 0.04
N ILE A 217 0.44 13.81 -0.86
CA ILE A 217 0.16 12.37 -0.70
C ILE A 217 1.31 11.57 -1.31
N VAL A 218 1.80 10.59 -0.56
CA VAL A 218 2.80 9.64 -1.06
C VAL A 218 2.26 8.22 -0.89
N VAL A 219 2.30 7.45 -1.96
CA VAL A 219 1.83 6.07 -2.01
C VAL A 219 2.87 5.16 -2.65
N GLY A 220 2.75 3.86 -2.47
CA GLY A 220 3.65 2.92 -3.11
C GLY A 220 3.53 1.53 -2.52
N SER A 221 4.47 0.66 -2.82
CA SER A 221 4.55 -0.71 -2.30
C SER A 221 5.74 -0.89 -1.36
N ALA A 222 5.52 -1.61 -0.26
CA ALA A 222 6.58 -2.07 0.64
C ALA A 222 7.12 -3.47 0.26
N GLN A 223 6.79 -3.99 -0.92
CA GLN A 223 7.14 -5.34 -1.35
C GLN A 223 8.66 -5.58 -1.32
N ARG A 224 9.46 -4.59 -1.72
CA ARG A 224 10.93 -4.66 -1.71
C ARG A 224 11.55 -4.78 -0.32
N PHE A 225 10.76 -4.57 0.73
CA PHE A 225 11.16 -4.81 2.12
C PHE A 225 10.91 -6.26 2.54
N GLY A 226 11.46 -7.19 1.76
CA GLY A 226 11.52 -8.61 2.07
C GLY A 226 10.21 -9.38 1.89
N VAL A 227 9.20 -8.84 1.21
CA VAL A 227 7.94 -9.53 0.93
C VAL A 227 8.11 -10.41 -0.31
N PRO A 228 8.10 -11.77 -0.18
CA PRO A 228 8.27 -12.67 -1.32
C PRO A 228 7.03 -12.67 -2.20
N PHE A 229 7.18 -13.08 -3.47
CA PHE A 229 6.04 -13.19 -4.39
C PHE A 229 5.00 -14.23 -4.00
N GLY A 230 5.37 -15.26 -3.23
CA GLY A 230 4.43 -16.19 -2.59
C GLY A 230 3.35 -16.74 -3.52
N PHE A 231 3.71 -17.15 -4.74
CA PHE A 231 2.85 -17.72 -5.79
C PHE A 231 1.74 -16.80 -6.33
N GLY A 232 1.46 -15.67 -5.73
CA GLY A 232 0.42 -14.74 -6.14
C GLY A 232 0.86 -13.28 -6.24
N GLY A 233 2.11 -12.97 -5.90
CA GLY A 233 2.66 -11.62 -5.93
C GLY A 233 1.98 -10.66 -4.93
N PRO A 234 1.81 -11.06 -3.64
CA PRO A 234 1.16 -10.20 -2.67
C PRO A 234 2.03 -8.98 -2.37
N HIS A 235 1.38 -7.84 -2.14
CA HIS A 235 2.01 -6.59 -1.78
C HIS A 235 1.45 -6.07 -0.45
N ALA A 236 2.21 -5.21 0.24
CA ALA A 236 1.70 -4.30 1.24
C ALA A 236 1.94 -2.89 0.71
N ALA A 237 0.89 -2.24 0.26
CA ALA A 237 0.98 -0.85 -0.12
C ALA A 237 0.95 0.05 1.12
N TYR A 238 1.47 1.24 0.96
CA TYR A 238 1.37 2.29 1.95
C TYR A 238 0.66 3.51 1.38
N PHE A 239 0.15 4.32 2.29
CA PHE A 239 -0.44 5.61 2.00
C PHE A 239 -0.03 6.58 3.11
N ALA A 240 0.67 7.63 2.73
CA ALA A 240 1.07 8.69 3.63
C ALA A 240 0.60 10.05 3.10
N CYS A 241 0.32 10.98 3.98
CA CYS A 241 -0.16 12.30 3.59
C CYS A 241 0.20 13.38 4.61
N SER A 242 0.02 14.63 4.21
CA SER A 242 0.15 15.78 5.11
C SER A 242 -0.91 15.77 6.21
N GLN A 243 -0.63 16.39 7.34
CA GLN A 243 -1.51 16.52 8.50
C GLN A 243 -2.89 17.09 8.14
N ALA A 244 -2.96 17.99 7.15
CA ALA A 244 -4.20 18.59 6.70
C ALA A 244 -5.20 17.54 6.14
N LEU A 245 -4.71 16.43 5.60
CA LEU A 245 -5.49 15.37 4.97
C LEU A 245 -5.84 14.20 5.91
N GLN A 246 -5.37 14.19 7.16
CA GLN A 246 -5.49 13.08 8.11
C GLN A 246 -6.92 12.56 8.30
N ARG A 247 -7.93 13.42 8.23
CA ARG A 247 -9.34 13.02 8.39
C ARG A 247 -9.94 12.37 7.14
N SER A 248 -9.23 12.40 6.03
CA SER A 248 -9.65 11.86 4.74
C SER A 248 -8.78 10.69 4.26
N ILE A 249 -7.73 10.30 5.04
CA ILE A 249 -6.83 9.20 4.71
C ILE A 249 -7.63 7.87 4.61
N PRO A 250 -7.42 7.05 3.57
CA PRO A 250 -8.04 5.74 3.47
C PRO A 250 -7.39 4.71 4.41
N GLY A 251 -8.07 3.58 4.62
CA GLY A 251 -7.53 2.46 5.39
C GLY A 251 -7.52 2.70 6.91
N ARG A 252 -6.90 1.77 7.63
CA ARG A 252 -6.81 1.79 9.09
C ARG A 252 -5.63 2.62 9.58
N LEU A 253 -5.82 3.24 10.72
CA LEU A 253 -4.80 4.03 11.39
C LEU A 253 -4.67 3.54 12.82
N VAL A 254 -3.46 3.18 13.24
CA VAL A 254 -3.14 2.84 14.63
C VAL A 254 -2.65 4.10 15.34
N GLY A 255 -3.11 4.29 16.55
CA GLY A 255 -2.70 5.39 17.41
C GLY A 255 -2.36 4.93 18.82
N VAL A 256 -1.58 5.73 19.52
CA VAL A 256 -1.21 5.52 20.92
C VAL A 256 -2.28 6.08 21.85
N SER A 257 -2.64 5.32 22.86
CA SER A 257 -3.60 5.65 23.92
C SER A 257 -3.04 5.24 25.26
N ARG A 258 -3.87 5.21 26.29
CA ARG A 258 -3.54 4.68 27.62
C ARG A 258 -4.60 3.68 28.05
N ASP A 259 -4.16 2.63 28.76
CA ASP A 259 -5.06 1.68 29.41
C ASP A 259 -5.66 2.26 30.71
N SER A 260 -6.53 1.48 31.38
CA SER A 260 -7.15 1.88 32.65
C SER A 260 -6.15 2.10 33.79
N SER A 261 -4.93 1.58 33.65
CA SER A 261 -3.83 1.77 34.62
C SER A 261 -2.88 2.90 34.21
N GLY A 262 -3.16 3.65 33.14
CA GLY A 262 -2.35 4.74 32.64
C GLY A 262 -1.13 4.32 31.81
N ARG A 263 -0.96 3.02 31.51
CA ARG A 263 0.16 2.53 30.68
C ARG A 263 -0.12 2.76 29.19
N PRO A 264 0.92 2.95 28.36
CA PRO A 264 0.76 3.04 26.91
C PRO A 264 -0.02 1.85 26.34
N ALA A 265 -0.96 2.11 25.46
CA ALA A 265 -1.77 1.10 24.79
C ALA A 265 -2.05 1.54 23.35
N TYR A 266 -2.22 0.59 22.44
CA TYR A 266 -2.47 0.82 21.03
C TYR A 266 -3.93 0.54 20.68
N ARG A 267 -4.47 1.34 19.78
CA ARG A 267 -5.84 1.18 19.28
C ARG A 267 -5.99 1.77 17.90
N LEU A 268 -7.07 1.41 17.21
CA LEU A 268 -7.44 2.10 15.98
C LEU A 268 -7.86 3.54 16.28
N ALA A 269 -7.34 4.48 15.48
CA ALA A 269 -7.61 5.91 15.57
C ALA A 269 -8.51 6.39 14.43
N LEU A 270 -9.18 7.54 14.63
CA LEU A 270 -10.03 8.19 13.62
C LEU A 270 -11.09 7.27 12.98
N GLN A 271 -11.65 6.33 13.73
CA GLN A 271 -12.62 5.33 13.23
C GLN A 271 -13.90 5.94 12.68
N THR A 272 -14.25 7.17 13.06
CA THR A 272 -15.47 7.86 12.59
C THR A 272 -15.54 8.03 11.07
N ARG A 273 -14.42 7.93 10.34
CA ARG A 273 -14.35 8.00 8.87
C ARG A 273 -14.61 6.65 8.19
N GLU A 274 -14.71 5.57 8.95
CA GLU A 274 -14.78 4.21 8.44
C GLU A 274 -16.20 3.79 8.04
N GLN A 275 -16.29 2.80 7.13
CA GLN A 275 -17.54 2.35 6.52
C GLN A 275 -18.56 1.82 7.54
N HIS A 276 -18.12 1.09 8.57
CA HIS A 276 -19.02 0.54 9.58
C HIS A 276 -19.70 1.60 10.46
N ILE A 277 -19.17 2.84 10.46
CA ILE A 277 -19.75 3.99 11.15
C ILE A 277 -20.50 4.90 10.17
N ARG A 278 -19.85 5.33 9.09
CA ARG A 278 -20.38 6.32 8.15
C ARG A 278 -21.18 5.75 6.99
N ARG A 279 -21.16 4.43 6.80
CA ARG A 279 -21.85 3.73 5.72
C ARG A 279 -21.49 4.32 4.34
N GLU A 280 -22.48 4.77 3.56
CA GLU A 280 -22.30 5.40 2.24
C GLU A 280 -21.50 6.71 2.26
N LYS A 281 -21.37 7.35 3.40
CA LYS A 281 -20.60 8.60 3.61
C LYS A 281 -19.16 8.32 4.05
N ALA A 282 -18.72 7.06 4.06
CA ALA A 282 -17.36 6.70 4.45
C ALA A 282 -16.34 7.31 3.48
N THR A 283 -15.17 7.61 4.01
CA THR A 283 -14.05 8.15 3.22
C THR A 283 -13.55 7.15 2.17
N SER A 284 -13.56 5.87 2.52
CA SER A 284 -13.15 4.77 1.65
C SER A 284 -13.86 3.48 2.08
N ASN A 285 -14.03 2.55 1.13
CA ASN A 285 -14.57 1.22 1.40
C ASN A 285 -13.49 0.20 1.83
N ILE A 286 -12.23 0.64 2.00
CA ILE A 286 -11.15 -0.23 2.45
C ILE A 286 -11.39 -0.58 3.92
N CYS A 287 -11.61 -1.87 4.17
CA CYS A 287 -11.89 -2.42 5.49
C CYS A 287 -10.67 -3.12 6.09
N THR A 288 -9.93 -3.86 5.31
CA THR A 288 -8.84 -4.72 5.78
C THR A 288 -7.50 -4.26 5.22
N ALA A 289 -6.48 -4.21 6.07
CA ALA A 289 -5.11 -3.95 5.68
C ALA A 289 -4.37 -5.25 5.30
N GLN A 290 -3.24 -5.14 4.64
CA GLN A 290 -2.26 -6.23 4.44
C GLN A 290 -1.38 -6.37 5.69
N ALA A 291 -2.00 -6.71 6.83
CA ALA A 291 -1.38 -6.61 8.13
C ALA A 291 -0.08 -7.43 8.25
N LEU A 292 -0.11 -8.73 7.88
CA LEU A 292 1.05 -9.60 7.97
C LEU A 292 2.23 -9.09 7.12
N LEU A 293 1.96 -8.69 5.88
CA LEU A 293 2.99 -8.24 4.96
C LEU A 293 3.58 -6.87 5.37
N ALA A 294 2.75 -5.98 5.90
CA ALA A 294 3.22 -4.72 6.48
C ALA A 294 4.11 -4.95 7.71
N ILE A 295 3.74 -5.90 8.56
CA ILE A 295 4.55 -6.31 9.71
C ILE A 295 5.89 -6.89 9.23
N MET A 296 5.88 -7.77 8.23
CA MET A 296 7.13 -8.30 7.64
C MET A 296 8.04 -7.18 7.12
N ALA A 297 7.48 -6.22 6.38
CA ALA A 297 8.22 -5.08 5.86
C ALA A 297 8.85 -4.22 6.97
N SER A 298 8.10 -3.98 8.05
CA SER A 298 8.60 -3.29 9.23
C SER A 298 9.75 -4.05 9.90
N PHE A 299 9.61 -5.37 10.09
CA PHE A 299 10.68 -6.20 10.66
C PHE A 299 11.90 -6.31 9.73
N TYR A 300 11.70 -6.23 8.41
CA TYR A 300 12.82 -6.15 7.46
C TYR A 300 13.66 -4.89 7.70
N ALA A 301 13.02 -3.76 7.90
CA ALA A 301 13.70 -2.51 8.22
C ALA A 301 14.46 -2.60 9.56
N PHE A 302 13.84 -3.18 10.59
CA PHE A 302 14.52 -3.40 11.87
C PHE A 302 15.72 -4.34 11.76
N TRP A 303 15.59 -5.42 10.97
CA TRP A 303 16.64 -6.41 10.80
C TRP A 303 17.89 -5.83 10.12
N HIS A 304 17.69 -5.04 9.08
CA HIS A 304 18.78 -4.47 8.31
C HIS A 304 19.32 -3.16 8.89
N GLY A 305 18.48 -2.40 9.56
CA GLY A 305 18.80 -1.06 10.03
C GLY A 305 19.05 -0.07 8.88
N PRO A 306 19.30 1.21 9.19
CA PRO A 306 19.46 2.25 8.16
C PRO A 306 20.61 1.96 7.19
N GLU A 307 21.78 1.61 7.70
CA GLU A 307 22.97 1.30 6.88
C GLU A 307 22.74 0.06 5.98
N GLY A 308 22.10 -0.98 6.52
CA GLY A 308 21.77 -2.18 5.76
C GLY A 308 20.78 -1.91 4.62
N LEU A 309 19.75 -1.09 4.86
CA LEU A 309 18.80 -0.69 3.83
C LEU A 309 19.48 0.14 2.73
N GLN A 310 20.34 1.11 3.09
CA GLN A 310 21.10 1.90 2.14
C GLN A 310 22.04 1.04 1.29
N ASN A 311 22.71 0.06 1.91
CA ASN A 311 23.56 -0.87 1.19
C ASN A 311 22.77 -1.73 0.20
N ILE A 312 21.59 -2.22 0.59
CA ILE A 312 20.70 -2.98 -0.31
C ILE A 312 20.22 -2.09 -1.46
N ALA A 313 19.78 -0.87 -1.17
CA ALA A 313 19.31 0.07 -2.18
C ALA A 313 20.40 0.42 -3.20
N SER A 314 21.63 0.69 -2.76
CA SER A 314 22.76 1.03 -3.63
C SER A 314 23.19 -0.11 -4.56
N HIS A 315 22.90 -1.37 -4.22
CA HIS A 315 23.18 -2.52 -5.09
C HIS A 315 22.02 -2.85 -6.04
N SER A 316 20.88 -2.22 -5.86
CA SER A 316 19.66 -2.51 -6.61
C SER A 316 19.37 -1.48 -7.70
N ASN A 317 20.17 -0.42 -7.78
CA ASN A 317 20.06 0.68 -8.73
C ASN A 317 21.10 0.56 -9.85
#